data_52acea9d8ccad8b0a07cd780e614e5b3
#
_entry.id   52acea9d8ccad8b0a07cd780e614e5b3
#
_cell.length_a   1.000
_cell.length_b   1.000
_cell.length_c   1.000
_cell.angle_alpha   90.00
_cell.angle_beta   90.00
_cell.angle_gamma   90.00
#
_symmetry.space_group_name_H-M   'P 1'
#
loop_
_entity.id
_entity.type
_entity.pdbx_description
1 polymer ?
#
loop_
_entity_poly.entity_id
_entity_poly.type
_entity_poly.pdbx_seq_one_letter_code
_entity_poly.pdbx_strand_id
1 'polypeptide(L)'
;MPYITNVYAREVLDSRGNPTVEVEVTTENGSFGRALVPSGASTGVHEALELRDGDKSRYLGKGTTKAVANVNDIIADKIIGLDVRDQLLIDKTMIELDGTKNKSKLGANAMLGVSMACARAAAEYCGVSLYNYFGGFNAKQLPLPMMNILNGGAHADFCIDFQEIMILPAGAPSFKEALRYGAEVFHALKKILKAKGYNTAVGDEGGYAPKLTSNTEAFELVCEAIKAAGFVPGKDIFLGIDVAASEFYDTETGKYTLKADKGVFTSKEMVDNYYIPLTEKFPIKTIEDGLAEDDWEGWKYLTEKLGDHVQLVGDDLFVTNTERLEKGIKMGVANAILIKVNQIGTLTETFDAIEMAKRAGYTAVVSHRSGETEDTTIADIVVGTNAGQIKTGSLSRTDRIAKYNQLLRIEDQLNQYGEASIAQFKGLKSLYNICLLYTSDAADE
;
A
#
# COMPACT_ATOMS: atom_id res chain seq x y z
N MET A 1 -16.18 20.43 24.22
CA MET A 1 -16.16 20.99 22.84
C MET A 1 -15.11 20.27 22.02
N PRO A 2 -15.12 20.31 20.68
CA PRO A 2 -14.18 19.56 19.83
C PRO A 2 -12.82 20.23 19.65
N TYR A 3 -12.51 21.24 20.44
CA TYR A 3 -11.26 21.99 20.29
C TYR A 3 -10.06 21.19 20.80
N ILE A 4 -8.98 21.19 20.02
CA ILE A 4 -7.71 20.57 20.38
C ILE A 4 -7.12 21.30 21.58
N THR A 5 -6.79 20.57 22.64
CA THR A 5 -6.18 21.12 23.86
C THR A 5 -4.75 20.64 24.05
N ASN A 6 -4.40 19.51 23.49
CA ASN A 6 -3.05 18.97 23.56
C ASN A 6 -2.67 18.20 22.29
N VAL A 7 -1.43 18.40 21.86
CA VAL A 7 -0.76 17.64 20.80
C VAL A 7 0.61 17.24 21.32
N TYR A 8 0.88 15.94 21.35
CA TYR A 8 2.14 15.44 21.89
C TYR A 8 2.69 14.32 21.00
N ALA A 9 3.95 14.44 20.65
CA ALA A 9 4.66 13.43 19.88
C ALA A 9 5.81 12.82 20.69
N ARG A 10 6.11 11.56 20.37
CA ARG A 10 7.28 10.83 20.87
C ARG A 10 7.91 9.98 19.76
N GLU A 11 9.18 9.64 19.99
CA GLU A 11 9.88 8.66 19.17
C GLU A 11 9.52 7.26 19.66
N VAL A 12 9.12 6.38 18.72
CA VAL A 12 8.82 4.96 18.95
C VAL A 12 9.57 4.12 17.93
N LEU A 13 9.51 2.78 18.01
CA LEU A 13 10.17 1.90 17.05
C LEU A 13 9.18 1.32 16.03
N ASP A 14 9.62 1.25 14.78
CA ASP A 14 8.94 0.52 13.72
C ASP A 14 9.22 -0.98 13.76
N SER A 15 8.62 -1.75 12.85
CA SER A 15 8.75 -3.21 12.75
C SER A 15 10.17 -3.70 12.42
N ARG A 16 11.07 -2.78 12.02
CA ARG A 16 12.49 -3.04 11.75
C ARG A 16 13.40 -2.60 12.89
N GLY A 17 12.83 -2.05 13.98
CA GLY A 17 13.58 -1.49 15.11
C GLY A 17 14.20 -0.12 14.81
N ASN A 18 13.76 0.57 13.75
CA ASN A 18 14.15 1.94 13.49
C ASN A 18 13.17 2.92 14.16
N PRO A 19 13.65 4.09 14.61
CA PRO A 19 12.77 5.12 15.15
C PRO A 19 11.74 5.61 14.13
N THR A 20 10.53 5.89 14.61
CA THR A 20 9.47 6.60 13.90
C THR A 20 8.71 7.51 14.86
N VAL A 21 7.70 8.21 14.38
CA VAL A 21 6.94 9.20 15.14
C VAL A 21 5.58 8.63 15.54
N GLU A 22 5.24 8.74 16.83
CA GLU A 22 3.89 8.59 17.35
C GLU A 22 3.37 9.94 17.78
N VAL A 23 2.11 10.26 17.45
CA VAL A 23 1.44 11.49 17.84
C VAL A 23 0.15 11.18 18.58
N GLU A 24 -0.11 11.92 19.66
CA GLU A 24 -1.33 11.92 20.45
C GLU A 24 -2.00 13.29 20.36
N VAL A 25 -3.31 13.31 20.16
CA VAL A 25 -4.14 14.51 20.17
C VAL A 25 -5.27 14.32 21.16
N THR A 26 -5.49 15.34 22.02
CA THR A 26 -6.60 15.35 22.97
C THR A 26 -7.43 16.60 22.78
N THR A 27 -8.74 16.47 22.91
CA THR A 27 -9.70 17.57 22.80
C THR A 27 -10.23 18.00 24.18
N GLU A 28 -10.89 19.15 24.25
CA GLU A 28 -11.44 19.71 25.49
C GLU A 28 -12.45 18.78 26.19
N ASN A 29 -13.21 17.97 25.45
CA ASN A 29 -14.12 16.99 26.04
C ASN A 29 -13.45 15.64 26.39
N GLY A 30 -12.15 15.51 26.18
CA GLY A 30 -11.37 14.31 26.48
C GLY A 30 -11.28 13.31 25.33
N SER A 31 -11.86 13.59 24.15
CA SER A 31 -11.68 12.71 22.98
C SER A 31 -10.19 12.65 22.61
N PHE A 32 -9.73 11.45 22.29
CA PHE A 32 -8.32 11.10 22.14
C PHE A 32 -8.05 10.42 20.80
N GLY A 33 -6.98 10.79 20.15
CA GLY A 33 -6.49 10.12 18.95
C GLY A 33 -4.99 9.86 19.04
N ARG A 34 -4.56 8.64 18.70
CA ARG A 34 -3.15 8.26 18.59
C ARG A 34 -2.89 7.68 17.23
N ALA A 35 -1.79 8.06 16.62
CA ALA A 35 -1.35 7.52 15.34
C ALA A 35 0.16 7.33 15.30
N LEU A 36 0.60 6.29 14.61
CA LEU A 36 2.01 5.97 14.40
C LEU A 36 2.31 6.01 12.90
N VAL A 37 3.43 6.62 12.54
CA VAL A 37 3.79 6.86 11.13
C VAL A 37 4.62 5.71 10.58
N PRO A 38 4.26 5.12 9.41
CA PRO A 38 5.07 4.12 8.75
C PRO A 38 6.30 4.74 8.06
N SER A 39 7.31 3.91 7.74
CA SER A 39 8.58 4.33 7.14
C SER A 39 8.98 3.42 5.99
N GLY A 40 9.43 3.97 4.86
CA GLY A 40 9.95 3.20 3.73
C GLY A 40 11.35 2.64 3.94
N ALA A 41 11.69 1.54 3.24
CA ALA A 41 13.07 1.07 3.08
C ALA A 41 13.70 1.66 1.82
N SER A 42 13.05 1.48 0.68
CA SER A 42 13.28 2.23 -0.55
C SER A 42 12.33 3.42 -0.58
N THR A 43 12.77 4.55 -1.08
CA THR A 43 11.96 5.76 -1.22
C THR A 43 12.12 6.29 -2.63
N GLY A 44 11.00 6.50 -3.32
CA GLY A 44 10.98 7.17 -4.62
C GLY A 44 11.56 8.58 -4.52
N VAL A 45 12.28 9.01 -5.54
CA VAL A 45 12.96 10.32 -5.55
C VAL A 45 12.00 11.49 -5.36
N HIS A 46 10.73 11.29 -5.69
CA HIS A 46 9.68 12.31 -5.66
C HIS A 46 8.80 12.28 -4.39
N GLU A 47 9.08 11.40 -3.42
CA GLU A 47 8.33 11.34 -2.16
C GLU A 47 8.54 12.59 -1.29
N ALA A 48 7.54 12.90 -0.46
CA ALA A 48 7.71 13.87 0.62
C ALA A 48 8.77 13.40 1.63
N LEU A 49 9.51 14.35 2.19
CA LEU A 49 10.66 14.06 3.02
C LEU A 49 10.27 13.49 4.38
N GLU A 50 10.71 12.27 4.67
CA GLU A 50 10.75 11.75 6.03
C GLU A 50 11.93 12.38 6.79
N LEU A 51 11.64 13.25 7.77
CA LEU A 51 12.66 13.97 8.49
C LEU A 51 13.39 13.07 9.48
N ARG A 52 14.70 12.87 9.26
CA ARG A 52 15.63 12.13 10.11
C ARG A 52 16.66 13.06 10.73
N ASP A 53 17.15 12.70 11.93
CA ASP A 53 18.10 13.54 12.69
C ASP A 53 19.46 13.65 12.00
N GLY A 54 19.90 12.58 11.33
CA GLY A 54 21.21 12.50 10.68
C GLY A 54 22.39 12.29 11.65
N ASP A 55 22.14 12.27 12.96
CA ASP A 55 23.15 12.03 13.98
C ASP A 55 23.52 10.54 14.05
N LYS A 56 24.69 10.20 13.49
CA LYS A 56 25.16 8.80 13.42
C LYS A 56 25.47 8.18 14.79
N SER A 57 25.64 8.99 15.84
CA SER A 57 25.85 8.49 17.21
C SER A 57 24.58 7.91 17.83
N ARG A 58 23.39 8.24 17.24
CA ARG A 58 22.09 7.83 17.71
C ARG A 58 21.31 7.15 16.58
N TYR A 59 20.90 5.87 16.78
CA TYR A 59 20.19 5.07 15.77
C TYR A 59 20.82 5.11 14.37
N LEU A 60 22.14 5.20 14.28
CA LEU A 60 22.88 5.26 13.01
C LEU A 60 22.43 6.41 12.07
N GLY A 61 21.93 7.50 12.64
CA GLY A 61 21.41 8.66 11.91
C GLY A 61 19.93 8.63 11.63
N LYS A 62 19.23 7.54 11.99
CA LYS A 62 17.79 7.35 11.71
C LYS A 62 16.85 7.90 12.79
N GLY A 63 17.37 8.58 13.84
CA GLY A 63 16.54 9.22 14.87
C GLY A 63 15.49 10.16 14.27
N THR A 64 14.40 10.41 15.01
CA THR A 64 13.28 11.27 14.59
C THR A 64 13.00 12.39 15.59
N THR A 65 13.96 12.72 16.46
CA THR A 65 13.77 13.75 17.50
C THR A 65 13.48 15.13 16.94
N LYS A 66 14.02 15.49 15.76
CA LYS A 66 13.70 16.74 15.07
C LYS A 66 12.23 16.79 14.64
N ALA A 67 11.73 15.70 14.07
CA ALA A 67 10.32 15.59 13.67
C ALA A 67 9.40 15.67 14.91
N VAL A 68 9.78 15.00 16.01
CA VAL A 68 9.09 15.06 17.30
C VAL A 68 9.06 16.50 17.84
N ALA A 69 10.19 17.21 17.83
CA ALA A 69 10.26 18.61 18.27
C ALA A 69 9.39 19.51 17.36
N ASN A 70 9.39 19.29 16.04
CA ASN A 70 8.52 20.05 15.14
C ASN A 70 7.04 19.87 15.47
N VAL A 71 6.61 18.67 15.89
CA VAL A 71 5.23 18.47 16.35
C VAL A 71 4.98 19.22 17.65
N ASN A 72 5.83 19.01 18.67
CA ASN A 72 5.59 19.50 20.03
C ASN A 72 5.73 21.02 20.17
N ASP A 73 6.68 21.63 19.45
CA ASP A 73 7.06 23.02 19.63
C ASP A 73 6.51 23.96 18.54
N ILE A 74 6.22 23.40 17.32
CA ILE A 74 5.85 24.23 16.16
C ILE A 74 4.41 23.95 15.72
N ILE A 75 4.07 22.69 15.42
CA ILE A 75 2.74 22.33 14.91
C ILE A 75 1.71 22.48 16.01
N ALA A 76 1.98 21.99 17.22
CA ALA A 76 1.08 22.08 18.38
C ALA A 76 0.65 23.53 18.64
N ASP A 77 1.59 24.49 18.63
CA ASP A 77 1.31 25.92 18.84
C ASP A 77 0.30 26.49 17.82
N LYS A 78 0.23 25.93 16.62
CA LYS A 78 -0.63 26.43 15.54
C LYS A 78 -2.00 25.78 15.49
N ILE A 79 -2.12 24.53 15.93
CA ILE A 79 -3.38 23.79 15.82
C ILE A 79 -4.16 23.65 17.12
N ILE A 80 -3.54 23.87 18.28
CA ILE A 80 -4.27 23.97 19.56
C ILE A 80 -5.30 25.09 19.48
N GLY A 81 -6.55 24.78 19.87
CA GLY A 81 -7.69 25.66 19.76
C GLY A 81 -8.49 25.52 18.46
N LEU A 82 -7.99 24.80 17.45
CA LEU A 82 -8.79 24.44 16.27
C LEU A 82 -9.81 23.36 16.60
N ASP A 83 -10.89 23.30 15.84
CA ASP A 83 -11.85 22.20 15.87
C ASP A 83 -11.21 20.96 15.25
N VAL A 84 -11.11 19.88 16.02
CA VAL A 84 -10.47 18.63 15.58
C VAL A 84 -11.17 17.98 14.37
N ARG A 85 -12.44 18.34 14.12
CA ARG A 85 -13.22 17.86 12.97
C ARG A 85 -12.89 18.59 11.67
N ASP A 86 -12.21 19.73 11.74
CA ASP A 86 -11.85 20.49 10.55
C ASP A 86 -10.50 20.02 9.99
N GLN A 87 -10.49 18.78 9.51
CA GLN A 87 -9.30 18.12 8.95
C GLN A 87 -8.64 18.96 7.85
N LEU A 88 -9.44 19.57 6.97
CA LEU A 88 -8.93 20.38 5.87
C LEU A 88 -8.16 21.59 6.38
N LEU A 89 -8.67 22.29 7.40
CA LEU A 89 -7.98 23.44 7.99
C LEU A 89 -6.70 23.01 8.70
N ILE A 90 -6.74 21.91 9.45
CA ILE A 90 -5.57 21.37 10.18
C ILE A 90 -4.46 21.04 9.20
N ASP A 91 -4.75 20.24 8.17
CA ASP A 91 -3.75 19.81 7.18
C ASP A 91 -3.22 21.01 6.37
N LYS A 92 -4.10 21.93 5.95
CA LYS A 92 -3.71 23.17 5.28
C LYS A 92 -2.80 24.03 6.14
N THR A 93 -3.11 24.19 7.44
CA THR A 93 -2.28 24.93 8.38
C THR A 93 -0.86 24.35 8.44
N MET A 94 -0.73 23.03 8.50
CA MET A 94 0.57 22.37 8.51
C MET A 94 1.33 22.53 7.18
N ILE A 95 0.64 22.42 6.05
CA ILE A 95 1.23 22.61 4.71
C ILE A 95 1.77 24.03 4.55
N GLU A 96 0.99 25.05 4.95
CA GLU A 96 1.41 26.45 4.89
C GLU A 96 2.57 26.75 5.88
N LEU A 97 2.58 26.12 7.02
CA LEU A 97 3.63 26.25 8.04
C LEU A 97 4.97 25.64 7.57
N ASP A 98 4.92 24.50 6.87
CA ASP A 98 6.07 23.91 6.21
C ASP A 98 6.54 24.80 5.05
N GLY A 99 5.67 25.16 4.14
CA GLY A 99 5.90 26.07 3.03
C GLY A 99 6.86 25.53 1.94
N THR A 100 7.27 24.25 2.03
CA THR A 100 8.12 23.59 1.02
C THR A 100 7.33 22.58 0.21
N LYS A 101 7.74 22.33 -1.03
CA LYS A 101 7.02 21.41 -1.94
C LYS A 101 7.02 19.96 -1.42
N ASN A 102 8.11 19.53 -0.79
CA ASN A 102 8.32 18.15 -0.34
C ASN A 102 8.30 18.00 1.20
N LYS A 103 7.75 18.96 1.93
CA LYS A 103 7.63 18.95 3.40
C LYS A 103 8.98 18.83 4.15
N SER A 104 10.03 19.41 3.56
CA SER A 104 11.39 19.28 4.08
C SER A 104 11.68 20.09 5.34
N LYS A 105 10.83 21.05 5.70
CA LYS A 105 11.02 21.88 6.89
C LYS A 105 10.50 21.22 8.15
N LEU A 106 9.28 20.71 8.14
CA LEU A 106 8.65 20.06 9.29
C LEU A 106 8.85 18.53 9.27
N GLY A 107 8.87 17.95 8.09
CA GLY A 107 8.90 16.51 7.84
C GLY A 107 7.52 15.92 7.59
N ALA A 108 7.40 15.13 6.52
CA ALA A 108 6.15 14.43 6.19
C ALA A 108 5.70 13.50 7.32
N ASN A 109 6.64 12.88 8.05
CA ASN A 109 6.36 12.05 9.21
C ASN A 109 5.74 12.83 10.38
N ALA A 110 6.23 14.04 10.68
CA ALA A 110 5.64 14.91 11.69
C ALA A 110 4.21 15.31 11.32
N MET A 111 4.02 15.78 10.08
CA MET A 111 2.71 16.24 9.61
C MET A 111 1.69 15.10 9.53
N LEU A 112 2.07 13.95 9.00
CA LEU A 112 1.18 12.79 8.91
C LEU A 112 0.74 12.26 10.27
N GLY A 113 1.66 12.19 11.24
CA GLY A 113 1.32 11.77 12.59
C GLY A 113 0.22 12.62 13.21
N VAL A 114 0.32 13.95 13.07
CA VAL A 114 -0.69 14.90 13.53
C VAL A 114 -2.01 14.73 12.75
N SER A 115 -1.94 14.67 11.41
CA SER A 115 -3.11 14.53 10.55
C SER A 115 -3.94 13.29 10.91
N MET A 116 -3.29 12.12 11.07
CA MET A 116 -3.96 10.88 11.46
C MET A 116 -4.49 10.90 12.89
N ALA A 117 -3.74 11.46 13.85
CA ALA A 117 -4.15 11.54 15.24
C ALA A 117 -5.38 12.46 15.41
N CYS A 118 -5.43 13.59 14.68
CA CYS A 118 -6.60 14.46 14.65
C CYS A 118 -7.84 13.75 14.10
N ALA A 119 -7.71 13.01 12.99
CA ALA A 119 -8.83 12.25 12.44
C ALA A 119 -9.38 11.20 13.41
N ARG A 120 -8.51 10.52 14.16
CA ARG A 120 -8.92 9.56 15.21
C ARG A 120 -9.64 10.24 16.37
N ALA A 121 -9.12 11.38 16.87
CA ALA A 121 -9.77 12.14 17.93
C ALA A 121 -11.13 12.70 17.46
N ALA A 122 -11.24 13.12 16.19
CA ALA A 122 -12.48 13.58 15.59
C ALA A 122 -13.52 12.45 15.47
N ALA A 123 -13.11 11.25 15.06
CA ALA A 123 -13.98 10.09 15.00
C ALA A 123 -14.52 9.72 16.39
N GLU A 124 -13.65 9.71 17.39
CA GLU A 124 -14.04 9.48 18.79
C GLU A 124 -15.00 10.56 19.29
N TYR A 125 -14.72 11.85 19.02
CA TYR A 125 -15.61 12.95 19.36
C TYR A 125 -17.01 12.77 18.75
N CYS A 126 -17.08 12.32 17.49
CA CYS A 126 -18.34 12.06 16.80
C CYS A 126 -19.03 10.77 17.23
N GLY A 127 -18.38 9.92 18.02
CA GLY A 127 -18.88 8.61 18.45
C GLY A 127 -19.04 7.60 17.32
N VAL A 128 -18.17 7.69 16.28
CA VAL A 128 -18.22 6.81 15.10
C VAL A 128 -16.87 6.11 14.90
N SER A 129 -16.89 4.96 14.19
CA SER A 129 -15.66 4.29 13.78
C SER A 129 -14.87 5.15 12.78
N LEU A 130 -13.55 5.00 12.74
CA LEU A 130 -12.70 5.83 11.88
C LEU A 130 -13.05 5.68 10.39
N TYR A 131 -13.35 4.47 9.90
CA TYR A 131 -13.79 4.27 8.51
C TYR A 131 -15.11 5.00 8.21
N ASN A 132 -16.05 5.05 9.17
CA ASN A 132 -17.30 5.81 9.04
C ASN A 132 -17.05 7.32 9.10
N TYR A 133 -16.09 7.78 9.89
CA TYR A 133 -15.68 9.19 9.89
C TYR A 133 -15.16 9.61 8.52
N PHE A 134 -14.37 8.76 7.85
CA PHE A 134 -13.84 9.02 6.52
C PHE A 134 -14.88 8.94 5.40
N GLY A 135 -15.77 7.97 5.41
CA GLY A 135 -16.65 7.68 4.26
C GLY A 135 -18.15 7.83 4.53
N GLY A 136 -18.52 8.22 5.76
CA GLY A 136 -19.91 8.34 6.18
C GLY A 136 -20.66 7.02 6.03
N PHE A 137 -21.98 7.12 5.79
CA PHE A 137 -22.87 5.95 5.65
C PHE A 137 -22.57 5.09 4.40
N ASN A 138 -21.78 5.60 3.45
CA ASN A 138 -21.43 4.86 2.22
C ASN A 138 -20.19 3.99 2.35
N ALA A 139 -19.45 4.07 3.46
CA ALA A 139 -18.30 3.22 3.74
C ALA A 139 -18.74 1.77 4.01
N LYS A 140 -18.60 0.87 3.04
CA LYS A 140 -19.13 -0.50 3.09
C LYS A 140 -18.38 -1.55 2.28
N GLN A 141 -17.38 -1.13 1.48
CA GLN A 141 -16.63 -2.05 0.64
C GLN A 141 -15.38 -2.53 1.36
N LEU A 142 -15.32 -3.83 1.68
CA LEU A 142 -14.13 -4.50 2.13
C LEU A 142 -13.17 -4.66 0.93
N PRO A 143 -11.86 -4.44 1.13
CA PRO A 143 -10.90 -4.49 0.03
C PRO A 143 -10.56 -5.93 -0.37
N LEU A 144 -10.24 -6.13 -1.64
CA LEU A 144 -9.47 -7.30 -2.10
C LEU A 144 -8.04 -7.18 -1.55
N PRO A 145 -7.58 -8.15 -0.73
CA PRO A 145 -6.22 -8.10 -0.21
C PRO A 145 -5.21 -8.62 -1.26
N MET A 146 -4.14 -7.87 -1.45
CA MET A 146 -2.96 -8.24 -2.22
C MET A 146 -1.88 -8.64 -1.22
N MET A 147 -1.71 -9.97 -1.04
CA MET A 147 -0.91 -10.52 0.06
C MET A 147 0.47 -10.93 -0.43
N ASN A 148 1.52 -10.23 0.00
CA ASN A 148 2.90 -10.57 -0.32
C ASN A 148 3.26 -11.93 0.31
N ILE A 149 3.36 -13.00 -0.48
CA ILE A 149 3.60 -14.35 0.01
C ILE A 149 5.06 -14.79 -0.17
N LEU A 150 5.76 -14.18 -1.14
CA LEU A 150 7.15 -14.45 -1.44
C LEU A 150 7.89 -13.17 -1.77
N ASN A 151 8.97 -12.92 -1.04
CA ASN A 151 9.82 -11.74 -1.15
C ASN A 151 11.03 -12.01 -2.03
N GLY A 152 11.40 -11.02 -2.81
CA GLY A 152 12.65 -10.95 -3.57
C GLY A 152 13.21 -9.54 -3.57
N GLY A 153 13.94 -9.16 -4.60
CA GLY A 153 14.53 -7.83 -4.74
C GLY A 153 15.29 -7.38 -3.48
N ALA A 154 15.20 -6.11 -3.16
CA ALA A 154 15.82 -5.52 -1.96
C ALA A 154 15.26 -6.08 -0.64
N HIS A 155 14.03 -6.64 -0.65
CA HIS A 155 13.40 -7.21 0.54
C HIS A 155 13.93 -8.61 0.94
N ALA A 156 14.76 -9.24 0.08
CA ALA A 156 15.30 -10.58 0.28
C ALA A 156 16.71 -10.78 -0.32
N ASP A 157 17.59 -9.79 -0.18
CA ASP A 157 18.98 -9.82 -0.67
C ASP A 157 19.09 -10.21 -2.16
N PHE A 158 18.12 -9.81 -2.98
CA PHE A 158 18.05 -10.07 -4.43
C PHE A 158 18.15 -11.56 -4.80
N CYS A 159 17.47 -12.42 -4.04
CA CYS A 159 17.38 -13.85 -4.34
C CYS A 159 16.60 -14.12 -5.64
N ILE A 160 15.64 -13.26 -6.01
CA ILE A 160 15.00 -13.11 -7.31
C ILE A 160 14.93 -11.60 -7.63
N ASP A 161 14.67 -11.23 -8.89
CA ASP A 161 14.70 -9.82 -9.30
C ASP A 161 13.48 -9.06 -8.79
N PHE A 162 12.29 -9.67 -8.85
CA PHE A 162 11.04 -9.03 -8.42
C PHE A 162 10.95 -8.90 -6.90
N GLN A 163 10.53 -7.73 -6.45
CA GLN A 163 10.48 -7.39 -5.03
C GLN A 163 9.43 -8.21 -4.27
N GLU A 164 8.24 -8.41 -4.89
CA GLU A 164 7.15 -9.13 -4.25
C GLU A 164 6.38 -10.00 -5.25
N ILE A 165 6.02 -11.20 -4.82
CA ILE A 165 5.00 -12.01 -5.48
C ILE A 165 3.81 -12.12 -4.52
N MET A 166 2.68 -11.64 -4.98
CA MET A 166 1.45 -11.53 -4.19
C MET A 166 0.40 -12.53 -4.66
N ILE A 167 -0.47 -12.94 -3.73
CA ILE A 167 -1.71 -13.67 -4.02
C ILE A 167 -2.91 -12.75 -3.78
N LEU A 168 -3.92 -12.88 -4.66
CA LEU A 168 -5.18 -12.15 -4.64
C LEU A 168 -6.32 -13.16 -4.54
N PRO A 169 -6.91 -13.41 -3.35
CA PRO A 169 -8.00 -14.37 -3.16
C PRO A 169 -9.35 -13.83 -3.67
N ALA A 170 -9.40 -13.48 -4.96
CA ALA A 170 -10.53 -12.76 -5.57
C ALA A 170 -11.79 -13.62 -5.78
N GLY A 171 -11.67 -14.95 -5.74
CA GLY A 171 -12.81 -15.87 -5.81
C GLY A 171 -13.46 -16.14 -4.46
N ALA A 172 -12.95 -15.57 -3.36
CA ALA A 172 -13.55 -15.73 -2.04
C ALA A 172 -14.90 -14.99 -1.92
N PRO A 173 -15.86 -15.52 -1.14
CA PRO A 173 -17.19 -14.91 -1.00
C PRO A 173 -17.24 -13.73 -0.03
N SER A 174 -16.23 -13.54 0.83
CA SER A 174 -16.13 -12.47 1.83
C SER A 174 -14.68 -12.13 2.12
N PHE A 175 -14.44 -11.03 2.81
CA PHE A 175 -13.07 -10.66 3.23
C PHE A 175 -12.49 -11.70 4.20
N LYS A 176 -13.28 -12.16 5.16
CA LYS A 176 -12.90 -13.22 6.12
C LYS A 176 -12.44 -14.49 5.40
N GLU A 177 -13.17 -14.92 4.38
CA GLU A 177 -12.79 -16.09 3.58
C GLU A 177 -11.55 -15.81 2.71
N ALA A 178 -11.42 -14.60 2.15
CA ALA A 178 -10.21 -14.21 1.43
C ALA A 178 -8.95 -14.30 2.32
N LEU A 179 -9.07 -13.84 3.58
CA LEU A 179 -7.99 -13.96 4.56
C LEU A 179 -7.67 -15.42 4.91
N ARG A 180 -8.70 -16.29 5.06
CA ARG A 180 -8.52 -17.73 5.27
C ARG A 180 -7.79 -18.38 4.09
N TYR A 181 -8.23 -18.12 2.84
CA TYR A 181 -7.58 -18.65 1.63
C TYR A 181 -6.08 -18.28 1.63
N GLY A 182 -5.77 -17.02 1.89
CA GLY A 182 -4.39 -16.56 1.98
C GLY A 182 -3.58 -17.30 3.03
N ALA A 183 -4.12 -17.47 4.25
CA ALA A 183 -3.44 -18.16 5.34
C ALA A 183 -3.17 -19.64 5.02
N GLU A 184 -4.11 -20.33 4.41
CA GLU A 184 -3.95 -21.73 4.00
C GLU A 184 -2.88 -21.87 2.91
N VAL A 185 -2.84 -20.99 1.91
CA VAL A 185 -1.79 -20.96 0.89
C VAL A 185 -0.42 -20.64 1.51
N PHE A 186 -0.35 -19.68 2.43
CA PHE A 186 0.90 -19.35 3.14
C PHE A 186 1.48 -20.56 3.86
N HIS A 187 0.65 -21.33 4.56
CA HIS A 187 1.08 -22.56 5.23
C HIS A 187 1.41 -23.70 4.27
N ALA A 188 0.70 -23.83 3.15
CA ALA A 188 1.03 -24.79 2.09
C ALA A 188 2.39 -24.49 1.46
N LEU A 189 2.65 -23.22 1.14
CA LEU A 189 3.94 -22.76 0.58
C LEU A 189 5.09 -23.10 1.54
N LYS A 190 4.92 -22.88 2.86
CA LYS A 190 5.94 -23.27 3.84
C LYS A 190 6.31 -24.75 3.79
N LYS A 191 5.30 -25.63 3.63
CA LYS A 191 5.52 -27.08 3.54
C LYS A 191 6.29 -27.45 2.25
N ILE A 192 5.92 -26.83 1.13
CA ILE A 192 6.56 -27.04 -0.17
C ILE A 192 8.02 -26.59 -0.13
N LEU A 193 8.27 -25.37 0.35
CA LEU A 193 9.63 -24.84 0.48
C LEU A 193 10.52 -25.71 1.33
N LYS A 194 10.02 -26.18 2.51
CA LYS A 194 10.75 -27.11 3.36
C LYS A 194 11.04 -28.44 2.67
N ALA A 195 10.07 -29.03 1.96
CA ALA A 195 10.22 -30.30 1.27
C ALA A 195 11.27 -30.21 0.15
N LYS A 196 11.40 -29.04 -0.48
CA LYS A 196 12.42 -28.77 -1.51
C LYS A 196 13.77 -28.30 -0.93
N GLY A 197 13.90 -28.21 0.42
CA GLY A 197 15.14 -27.81 1.08
C GLY A 197 15.39 -26.31 1.13
N TYR A 198 14.39 -25.48 0.80
CA TYR A 198 14.51 -24.03 0.87
C TYR A 198 14.33 -23.48 2.27
N ASN A 199 14.95 -22.33 2.54
CA ASN A 199 14.74 -21.57 3.77
C ASN A 199 13.29 -21.04 3.82
N THR A 200 12.72 -21.02 5.03
CA THR A 200 11.38 -20.47 5.31
C THR A 200 11.40 -19.31 6.28
N ALA A 201 12.54 -18.59 6.37
CA ALA A 201 12.58 -17.29 7.01
C ALA A 201 11.71 -16.30 6.21
N VAL A 202 11.18 -15.31 6.91
CA VAL A 202 10.32 -14.28 6.31
C VAL A 202 11.08 -12.96 6.21
N GLY A 203 10.78 -12.21 5.16
CA GLY A 203 11.28 -10.85 4.94
C GLY A 203 10.55 -9.81 5.80
N ASP A 204 10.85 -8.55 5.55
CA ASP A 204 10.29 -7.42 6.31
C ASP A 204 8.76 -7.35 6.24
N GLU A 205 8.17 -7.80 5.16
CA GLU A 205 6.72 -7.78 4.93
C GLU A 205 6.02 -9.10 5.27
N GLY A 206 6.76 -10.07 5.84
CA GLY A 206 6.21 -11.33 6.34
C GLY A 206 6.08 -12.44 5.30
N GLY A 207 6.36 -12.20 4.03
CA GLY A 207 6.46 -13.24 2.99
C GLY A 207 7.75 -14.05 3.11
N TYR A 208 7.76 -15.29 2.60
CA TYR A 208 8.99 -16.11 2.60
C TYR A 208 10.05 -15.52 1.67
N ALA A 209 11.32 -15.70 2.04
CA ALA A 209 12.48 -15.23 1.28
C ALA A 209 13.42 -16.41 0.93
N PRO A 210 12.99 -17.39 0.13
CA PRO A 210 13.85 -18.52 -0.28
C PRO A 210 14.84 -18.06 -1.35
N LYS A 211 16.03 -18.66 -1.37
CA LYS A 211 17.00 -18.43 -2.43
C LYS A 211 16.63 -19.30 -3.64
N LEU A 212 15.88 -18.72 -4.58
CA LEU A 212 15.43 -19.36 -5.81
C LEU A 212 16.42 -19.16 -6.96
N THR A 213 16.18 -19.87 -8.07
CA THR A 213 17.06 -19.85 -9.24
C THR A 213 16.57 -18.96 -10.37
N SER A 214 15.28 -18.60 -10.37
CA SER A 214 14.64 -17.72 -11.36
C SER A 214 13.35 -17.09 -10.82
N ASN A 215 12.91 -15.99 -11.45
CA ASN A 215 11.59 -15.43 -11.16
C ASN A 215 10.46 -16.41 -11.52
N THR A 216 10.60 -17.15 -12.62
CA THR A 216 9.61 -18.15 -13.04
C THR A 216 9.39 -19.25 -12.00
N GLU A 217 10.46 -19.76 -11.37
CA GLU A 217 10.35 -20.75 -10.28
C GLU A 217 9.49 -20.25 -9.13
N ALA A 218 9.58 -18.96 -8.79
CA ALA A 218 8.77 -18.38 -7.73
C ALA A 218 7.26 -18.46 -8.04
N PHE A 219 6.84 -18.16 -9.28
CA PHE A 219 5.44 -18.29 -9.69
C PHE A 219 4.97 -19.74 -9.69
N GLU A 220 5.81 -20.67 -10.14
CA GLU A 220 5.50 -22.10 -10.14
C GLU A 220 5.27 -22.61 -8.72
N LEU A 221 6.12 -22.22 -7.76
CA LEU A 221 5.97 -22.57 -6.34
C LEU A 221 4.69 -21.99 -5.72
N VAL A 222 4.35 -20.75 -6.03
CA VAL A 222 3.11 -20.13 -5.52
C VAL A 222 1.89 -20.82 -6.13
N CYS A 223 1.88 -21.13 -7.42
CA CYS A 223 0.80 -21.90 -8.05
C CYS A 223 0.68 -23.31 -7.48
N GLU A 224 1.80 -23.98 -7.19
CA GLU A 224 1.84 -25.29 -6.50
C GLU A 224 1.21 -25.19 -5.11
N ALA A 225 1.52 -24.11 -4.35
CA ALA A 225 0.98 -23.86 -3.03
C ALA A 225 -0.53 -23.60 -3.05
N ILE A 226 -1.04 -22.82 -4.01
CA ILE A 226 -2.46 -22.57 -4.19
C ILE A 226 -3.21 -23.89 -4.41
N LYS A 227 -2.71 -24.75 -5.31
CA LYS A 227 -3.29 -26.08 -5.57
C LYS A 227 -3.21 -26.99 -4.35
N ALA A 228 -2.09 -27.01 -3.64
CA ALA A 228 -1.91 -27.82 -2.42
C ALA A 228 -2.82 -27.37 -1.27
N ALA A 229 -3.23 -26.10 -1.24
CA ALA A 229 -4.24 -25.59 -0.31
C ALA A 229 -5.69 -25.90 -0.74
N GLY A 230 -5.90 -26.52 -1.90
CA GLY A 230 -7.23 -26.90 -2.39
C GLY A 230 -7.91 -25.84 -3.27
N PHE A 231 -7.20 -24.81 -3.70
CA PHE A 231 -7.73 -23.73 -4.54
C PHE A 231 -7.25 -23.83 -5.99
N VAL A 232 -7.96 -23.15 -6.88
CA VAL A 232 -7.67 -23.12 -8.32
C VAL A 232 -7.01 -21.80 -8.69
N PRO A 233 -5.72 -21.81 -9.17
CA PRO A 233 -5.08 -20.60 -9.70
C PRO A 233 -5.87 -20.04 -10.90
N GLY A 234 -6.09 -18.72 -10.91
CA GLY A 234 -6.84 -18.06 -11.98
C GLY A 234 -8.36 -18.13 -11.86
N LYS A 235 -8.88 -18.77 -10.79
CA LYS A 235 -10.30 -18.79 -10.46
C LYS A 235 -10.54 -18.33 -9.03
N ASP A 236 -10.00 -19.05 -8.05
CA ASP A 236 -10.16 -18.74 -6.64
C ASP A 236 -9.13 -17.71 -6.20
N ILE A 237 -7.89 -17.85 -6.68
CA ILE A 237 -6.75 -17.00 -6.34
C ILE A 237 -6.00 -16.62 -7.60
N PHE A 238 -5.78 -15.32 -7.77
CA PHE A 238 -4.95 -14.74 -8.81
C PHE A 238 -3.59 -14.32 -8.25
N LEU A 239 -2.67 -13.92 -9.13
CA LEU A 239 -1.34 -13.44 -8.76
C LEU A 239 -1.20 -11.94 -9.03
N GLY A 240 -0.33 -11.31 -8.24
CA GLY A 240 0.16 -9.96 -8.44
C GLY A 240 1.68 -9.93 -8.27
N ILE A 241 2.30 -8.94 -8.84
CA ILE A 241 3.74 -8.69 -8.69
C ILE A 241 3.99 -7.23 -8.39
N ASP A 242 4.96 -6.98 -7.52
CA ASP A 242 5.69 -5.72 -7.42
C ASP A 242 7.09 -5.95 -7.97
N VAL A 243 7.38 -5.29 -9.07
CA VAL A 243 8.63 -5.49 -9.80
C VAL A 243 9.72 -4.59 -9.23
N ALA A 244 9.37 -3.38 -8.77
CA ALA A 244 10.30 -2.34 -8.36
C ALA A 244 11.40 -2.11 -9.41
N ALA A 245 11.01 -1.94 -10.67
CA ALA A 245 11.91 -2.01 -11.82
C ALA A 245 13.01 -0.93 -11.83
N SER A 246 12.82 0.18 -11.11
CA SER A 246 13.85 1.21 -10.92
C SER A 246 15.13 0.64 -10.28
N GLU A 247 15.03 -0.41 -9.44
CA GLU A 247 16.17 -1.02 -8.75
C GLU A 247 17.17 -1.74 -9.69
N PHE A 248 16.74 -2.12 -10.89
CA PHE A 248 17.58 -2.79 -11.90
C PHE A 248 17.58 -2.09 -13.25
N TYR A 249 17.14 -0.83 -13.28
CA TYR A 249 17.21 0.04 -14.45
C TYR A 249 18.50 0.85 -14.46
N ASP A 250 19.21 0.79 -15.57
CA ASP A 250 20.39 1.60 -15.82
C ASP A 250 20.00 2.84 -16.63
N THR A 251 20.07 4.01 -16.00
CA THR A 251 19.72 5.30 -16.61
C THR A 251 20.66 5.73 -17.72
N GLU A 252 21.91 5.25 -17.76
CA GLU A 252 22.87 5.59 -18.81
C GLU A 252 22.60 4.81 -20.10
N THR A 253 22.24 3.53 -19.97
CA THR A 253 21.99 2.65 -21.13
C THR A 253 20.52 2.54 -21.52
N GLY A 254 19.59 2.95 -20.62
CA GLY A 254 18.16 2.79 -20.81
C GLY A 254 17.69 1.34 -20.78
N LYS A 255 18.37 0.47 -20.02
CA LYS A 255 18.11 -0.98 -20.01
C LYS A 255 17.83 -1.51 -18.61
N TYR A 256 17.02 -2.56 -18.58
CA TYR A 256 16.66 -3.35 -17.41
C TYR A 256 17.48 -4.64 -17.39
N THR A 257 18.17 -4.92 -16.27
CA THR A 257 19.03 -6.11 -16.10
C THR A 257 18.45 -7.06 -15.07
N LEU A 258 17.83 -8.15 -15.52
CA LEU A 258 17.34 -9.23 -14.66
C LEU A 258 18.47 -10.21 -14.38
N LYS A 259 18.92 -10.27 -13.13
CA LYS A 259 20.05 -11.14 -12.72
C LYS A 259 19.63 -12.60 -12.55
N ALA A 260 18.46 -12.84 -11.97
CA ALA A 260 17.94 -14.19 -11.75
C ALA A 260 17.62 -14.90 -13.08
N ASP A 261 16.99 -14.19 -14.02
CA ASP A 261 16.65 -14.75 -15.34
C ASP A 261 17.71 -14.44 -16.43
N LYS A 262 18.82 -13.78 -16.05
CA LYS A 262 19.97 -13.48 -16.90
C LYS A 262 19.61 -12.75 -18.20
N GLY A 263 18.69 -11.80 -18.14
CA GLY A 263 18.22 -11.03 -19.27
C GLY A 263 18.60 -9.55 -19.19
N VAL A 264 18.82 -8.91 -20.34
CA VAL A 264 19.00 -7.46 -20.46
C VAL A 264 18.02 -6.97 -21.51
N PHE A 265 17.15 -6.02 -21.15
CA PHE A 265 16.02 -5.62 -21.96
C PHE A 265 15.92 -4.09 -22.06
N THR A 266 15.51 -3.58 -23.21
CA THR A 266 14.90 -2.25 -23.32
C THR A 266 13.49 -2.30 -22.75
N SER A 267 12.84 -1.14 -22.54
CA SER A 267 11.46 -1.07 -22.05
C SER A 267 10.50 -1.90 -22.90
N LYS A 268 10.60 -1.81 -24.23
CA LYS A 268 9.75 -2.57 -25.16
C LYS A 268 10.01 -4.07 -25.09
N GLU A 269 11.27 -4.48 -25.05
CA GLU A 269 11.65 -5.89 -24.91
C GLU A 269 11.20 -6.46 -23.57
N MET A 270 11.21 -5.66 -22.48
CA MET A 270 10.70 -6.06 -21.18
C MET A 270 9.19 -6.36 -21.26
N VAL A 271 8.45 -5.53 -21.99
CA VAL A 271 7.01 -5.77 -22.21
C VAL A 271 6.77 -6.97 -23.11
N ASP A 272 7.36 -6.99 -24.31
CA ASP A 272 7.02 -7.96 -25.36
C ASP A 272 7.60 -9.36 -25.08
N ASN A 273 8.83 -9.43 -24.54
CA ASN A 273 9.54 -10.70 -24.39
C ASN A 273 9.49 -11.25 -22.95
N TYR A 274 9.04 -10.44 -21.97
CA TYR A 274 9.00 -10.86 -20.58
C TYR A 274 7.60 -10.77 -19.96
N TYR A 275 6.96 -9.61 -19.91
CA TYR A 275 5.66 -9.47 -19.22
C TYR A 275 4.51 -10.13 -19.96
N ILE A 276 4.41 -9.99 -21.29
CA ILE A 276 3.35 -10.65 -22.06
C ILE A 276 3.41 -12.17 -21.89
N PRO A 277 4.54 -12.85 -22.14
CA PRO A 277 4.63 -14.31 -21.93
C PRO A 277 4.37 -14.72 -20.47
N LEU A 278 4.76 -13.88 -19.49
CA LEU A 278 4.55 -14.18 -18.08
C LEU A 278 3.05 -14.16 -17.72
N THR A 279 2.32 -13.15 -18.20
CA THR A 279 0.87 -13.01 -17.97
C THR A 279 0.03 -14.04 -18.72
N GLU A 280 0.54 -14.56 -19.85
CA GLU A 280 -0.07 -15.68 -20.57
C GLU A 280 0.14 -17.03 -19.85
N LYS A 281 1.31 -17.21 -19.22
CA LYS A 281 1.66 -18.46 -18.51
C LYS A 281 1.02 -18.55 -17.12
N PHE A 282 0.92 -17.44 -16.41
CA PHE A 282 0.45 -17.36 -15.01
C PHE A 282 -0.77 -16.44 -14.86
N PRO A 283 -1.67 -16.68 -13.91
CA PRO A 283 -2.88 -15.88 -13.72
C PRO A 283 -2.59 -14.53 -13.02
N ILE A 284 -1.66 -13.76 -13.59
CA ILE A 284 -1.27 -12.45 -13.08
C ILE A 284 -2.33 -11.42 -13.48
N LYS A 285 -2.85 -10.66 -12.51
CA LYS A 285 -3.86 -9.63 -12.72
C LYS A 285 -3.41 -8.24 -12.32
N THR A 286 -2.25 -8.11 -11.68
CA THR A 286 -1.68 -6.80 -11.34
C THR A 286 -0.17 -6.81 -11.42
N ILE A 287 0.40 -5.76 -12.00
CA ILE A 287 1.83 -5.47 -12.08
C ILE A 287 2.05 -4.08 -11.50
N GLU A 288 2.80 -4.01 -10.41
CA GLU A 288 3.21 -2.77 -9.76
C GLU A 288 4.64 -2.45 -10.19
N ASP A 289 4.90 -1.17 -10.49
CA ASP A 289 6.19 -0.60 -10.90
C ASP A 289 6.95 -1.48 -11.90
N GLY A 290 6.23 -1.89 -12.95
CA GLY A 290 6.77 -2.76 -13.99
C GLY A 290 7.90 -2.13 -14.81
N LEU A 291 8.03 -0.82 -14.80
CA LEU A 291 9.12 -0.06 -15.41
C LEU A 291 9.57 1.06 -14.48
N ALA A 292 10.74 1.64 -14.74
CA ALA A 292 11.34 2.68 -13.92
C ALA A 292 10.43 3.93 -13.79
N GLU A 293 10.52 4.62 -12.67
CA GLU A 293 9.63 5.72 -12.25
C GLU A 293 9.61 6.95 -13.19
N ASP A 294 10.61 7.11 -14.03
CA ASP A 294 10.69 8.20 -15.03
C ASP A 294 10.72 7.70 -16.48
N ASP A 295 10.52 6.40 -16.73
CA ASP A 295 10.40 5.81 -18.06
C ASP A 295 8.96 5.93 -18.62
N TRP A 296 8.47 7.17 -18.76
CA TRP A 296 7.09 7.47 -19.16
C TRP A 296 6.68 6.88 -20.52
N GLU A 297 7.60 6.84 -21.48
CA GLU A 297 7.34 6.25 -22.80
C GLU A 297 7.24 4.72 -22.74
N GLY A 298 8.08 4.09 -21.93
CA GLY A 298 7.99 2.66 -21.65
C GLY A 298 6.67 2.30 -20.95
N TRP A 299 6.28 3.09 -19.94
CA TRP A 299 5.02 2.91 -19.23
C TRP A 299 3.80 3.08 -20.16
N LYS A 300 3.85 4.02 -21.09
CA LYS A 300 2.80 4.17 -22.09
C LYS A 300 2.69 2.93 -22.94
N TYR A 301 3.81 2.42 -23.45
CA TYR A 301 3.83 1.18 -24.24
C TYR A 301 3.32 -0.03 -23.43
N LEU A 302 3.73 -0.17 -22.18
CA LEU A 302 3.22 -1.21 -21.27
C LEU A 302 1.69 -1.12 -21.12
N THR A 303 1.18 0.11 -20.95
CA THR A 303 -0.27 0.35 -20.79
C THR A 303 -1.04 0.00 -22.05
N GLU A 304 -0.54 0.39 -23.23
CA GLU A 304 -1.14 0.04 -24.52
C GLU A 304 -1.18 -1.48 -24.77
N LYS A 305 -0.22 -2.24 -24.25
CA LYS A 305 -0.13 -3.69 -24.46
C LYS A 305 -0.89 -4.53 -23.45
N LEU A 306 -0.90 -4.15 -22.19
CA LEU A 306 -1.43 -4.98 -21.10
C LEU A 306 -2.57 -4.33 -20.33
N GLY A 307 -2.78 -3.02 -20.44
CA GLY A 307 -3.70 -2.26 -19.58
C GLY A 307 -5.16 -2.71 -19.65
N ASP A 308 -5.59 -3.34 -20.73
CA ASP A 308 -6.94 -3.88 -20.88
C ASP A 308 -7.18 -5.17 -20.08
N HIS A 309 -6.12 -5.89 -19.72
CA HIS A 309 -6.20 -7.22 -19.10
C HIS A 309 -5.52 -7.31 -17.74
N VAL A 310 -4.60 -6.38 -17.46
CA VAL A 310 -3.78 -6.33 -16.27
C VAL A 310 -3.87 -4.94 -15.64
N GLN A 311 -4.09 -4.91 -14.33
CA GLN A 311 -3.96 -3.69 -13.55
C GLN A 311 -2.49 -3.30 -13.47
N LEU A 312 -2.16 -2.09 -13.92
CA LEU A 312 -0.82 -1.52 -13.93
C LEU A 312 -0.76 -0.43 -12.86
N VAL A 313 -0.08 -0.74 -11.76
CA VAL A 313 -0.04 0.11 -10.56
C VAL A 313 1.24 0.94 -10.57
N GLY A 314 1.10 2.27 -10.48
CA GLY A 314 2.24 3.15 -10.22
C GLY A 314 2.41 3.42 -8.73
N ASP A 315 3.53 2.96 -8.15
CA ASP A 315 4.01 3.31 -6.82
C ASP A 315 5.02 4.46 -6.92
N ASP A 316 6.28 4.18 -7.23
CA ASP A 316 7.31 5.21 -7.41
C ASP A 316 7.02 6.13 -8.61
N LEU A 317 6.29 5.63 -9.61
CA LEU A 317 5.79 6.43 -10.73
C LEU A 317 4.94 7.62 -10.27
N PHE A 318 4.06 7.43 -9.29
CA PHE A 318 3.08 8.44 -8.85
C PHE A 318 3.32 9.00 -7.44
N VAL A 319 3.95 8.24 -6.55
CA VAL A 319 4.28 8.59 -5.15
C VAL A 319 3.12 9.25 -4.38
N THR A 320 1.89 8.77 -4.58
CA THR A 320 0.66 9.35 -3.99
C THR A 320 0.49 10.86 -4.30
N ASN A 321 1.14 11.36 -5.34
CA ASN A 321 1.22 12.78 -5.69
C ASN A 321 0.25 13.12 -6.84
N THR A 322 -0.64 14.08 -6.63
CA THR A 322 -1.67 14.48 -7.61
C THR A 322 -1.09 15.09 -8.89
N GLU A 323 0.06 15.79 -8.83
CA GLU A 323 0.70 16.35 -10.02
C GLU A 323 1.25 15.24 -10.93
N ARG A 324 1.90 14.23 -10.35
CA ARG A 324 2.42 13.07 -11.11
C ARG A 324 1.29 12.20 -11.64
N LEU A 325 0.24 11.98 -10.82
CA LEU A 325 -0.95 11.25 -11.24
C LEU A 325 -1.66 11.95 -12.41
N GLU A 326 -1.86 13.27 -12.33
CA GLU A 326 -2.44 14.07 -13.42
C GLU A 326 -1.64 13.93 -14.72
N LYS A 327 -0.30 13.95 -14.63
CA LYS A 327 0.57 13.71 -15.78
C LYS A 327 0.32 12.33 -16.38
N GLY A 328 0.27 11.28 -15.58
CA GLY A 328 0.01 9.91 -16.04
C GLY A 328 -1.35 9.77 -16.70
N ILE A 329 -2.39 10.32 -16.11
CA ILE A 329 -3.75 10.34 -16.67
C ILE A 329 -3.76 11.03 -18.05
N LYS A 330 -3.14 12.19 -18.18
CA LYS A 330 -3.06 12.93 -19.46
C LYS A 330 -2.29 12.17 -20.55
N MET A 331 -1.30 11.37 -20.16
CA MET A 331 -0.49 10.57 -21.09
C MET A 331 -1.11 9.20 -21.40
N GLY A 332 -2.13 8.75 -20.63
CA GLY A 332 -2.68 7.40 -20.73
C GLY A 332 -1.70 6.35 -20.22
N VAL A 333 -1.05 6.61 -19.09
CA VAL A 333 0.01 5.79 -18.49
C VAL A 333 -0.48 5.15 -17.21
N ALA A 334 -0.31 3.83 -17.06
CA ALA A 334 -0.86 3.01 -15.99
C ALA A 334 -2.41 3.01 -15.99
N ASN A 335 -3.05 2.33 -15.04
CA ASN A 335 -4.49 2.36 -14.83
C ASN A 335 -4.86 2.23 -13.34
N ALA A 336 -3.86 2.28 -12.46
CA ALA A 336 -4.00 2.24 -11.01
C ALA A 336 -2.88 3.04 -10.32
N ILE A 337 -3.16 3.52 -9.12
CA ILE A 337 -2.17 4.16 -8.24
C ILE A 337 -2.03 3.39 -6.93
N LEU A 338 -0.80 3.25 -6.43
CA LEU A 338 -0.55 2.86 -5.05
C LEU A 338 -0.65 4.08 -4.14
N ILE A 339 -1.32 3.93 -3.00
CA ILE A 339 -1.55 4.99 -2.02
C ILE A 339 -0.78 4.69 -0.75
N LYS A 340 0.27 5.43 -0.51
CA LYS A 340 1.09 5.37 0.70
C LYS A 340 0.99 6.72 1.43
N VAL A 341 0.31 6.75 2.56
CA VAL A 341 0.00 7.99 3.29
C VAL A 341 1.24 8.85 3.62
N ASN A 342 2.38 8.21 3.86
CA ASN A 342 3.61 8.93 4.20
C ASN A 342 4.38 9.47 2.98
N GLN A 343 4.07 9.02 1.75
CA GLN A 343 4.68 9.57 0.53
C GLN A 343 4.23 11.02 0.26
N ILE A 344 3.08 11.41 0.80
CA ILE A 344 2.52 12.76 0.63
C ILE A 344 2.42 13.54 1.96
N GLY A 345 2.11 12.89 3.09
CA GLY A 345 2.28 13.42 4.45
C GLY A 345 1.05 14.05 5.09
N THR A 346 -0.13 14.06 4.46
CA THR A 346 -1.41 14.44 5.07
C THR A 346 -2.55 13.54 4.58
N LEU A 347 -3.61 13.40 5.38
CA LEU A 347 -4.81 12.69 4.96
C LEU A 347 -5.55 13.43 3.84
N THR A 348 -5.62 14.76 3.89
CA THR A 348 -6.28 15.56 2.85
C THR A 348 -5.67 15.28 1.47
N GLU A 349 -4.34 15.39 1.33
CA GLU A 349 -3.67 15.12 0.05
C GLU A 349 -3.79 13.65 -0.38
N THR A 350 -3.79 12.73 0.60
CA THR A 350 -4.02 11.29 0.34
C THR A 350 -5.41 11.04 -0.26
N PHE A 351 -6.44 11.65 0.30
CA PHE A 351 -7.82 11.53 -0.19
C PHE A 351 -7.99 12.20 -1.55
N ASP A 352 -7.33 13.34 -1.78
CA ASP A 352 -7.32 14.01 -3.09
C ASP A 352 -6.73 13.11 -4.18
N ALA A 353 -5.65 12.39 -3.88
CA ALA A 353 -5.05 11.44 -4.83
C ALA A 353 -5.98 10.26 -5.13
N ILE A 354 -6.64 9.67 -4.10
CA ILE A 354 -7.62 8.60 -4.28
C ILE A 354 -8.79 9.08 -5.13
N GLU A 355 -9.34 10.25 -4.84
CA GLU A 355 -10.49 10.79 -5.55
C GLU A 355 -10.15 11.14 -7.00
N MET A 356 -8.97 11.73 -7.25
CA MET A 356 -8.48 12.01 -8.60
C MET A 356 -8.35 10.72 -9.42
N ALA A 357 -7.76 9.66 -8.85
CA ALA A 357 -7.62 8.36 -9.50
C ALA A 357 -8.99 7.80 -9.90
N LYS A 358 -9.92 7.73 -8.96
CA LYS A 358 -11.27 7.19 -9.18
C LYS A 358 -12.05 7.96 -10.25
N ARG A 359 -11.97 9.30 -10.26
CA ARG A 359 -12.61 10.15 -11.29
C ARG A 359 -12.02 9.94 -12.68
N ALA A 360 -10.76 9.58 -12.77
CA ALA A 360 -10.10 9.27 -14.03
C ALA A 360 -10.33 7.82 -14.50
N GLY A 361 -11.09 7.02 -13.74
CA GLY A 361 -11.29 5.60 -14.03
C GLY A 361 -10.13 4.71 -13.60
N TYR A 362 -9.14 5.22 -12.86
CA TYR A 362 -8.06 4.43 -12.26
C TYR A 362 -8.54 3.78 -10.98
N THR A 363 -7.97 2.63 -10.64
CA THR A 363 -8.13 2.04 -9.31
C THR A 363 -7.12 2.62 -8.33
N ALA A 364 -7.42 2.55 -7.04
CA ALA A 364 -6.51 2.93 -5.97
C ALA A 364 -6.26 1.72 -5.06
N VAL A 365 -5.00 1.41 -4.81
CA VAL A 365 -4.56 0.35 -3.89
C VAL A 365 -3.98 1.01 -2.66
N VAL A 366 -4.66 0.91 -1.51
CA VAL A 366 -4.15 1.46 -0.25
C VAL A 366 -3.06 0.54 0.29
N SER A 367 -1.89 1.10 0.61
CA SER A 367 -0.70 0.30 0.89
C SER A 367 -0.05 0.64 2.22
N HIS A 368 0.60 -0.36 2.80
CA HIS A 368 1.56 -0.25 3.89
C HIS A 368 2.92 0.28 3.39
N ARG A 369 3.90 0.32 4.29
CA ARG A 369 5.33 0.49 3.97
C ARG A 369 6.12 -0.71 4.52
N SER A 370 7.39 -0.82 4.11
CA SER A 370 8.29 -1.87 4.61
C SER A 370 8.56 -1.75 6.12
N GLY A 371 8.71 -0.55 6.65
CA GLY A 371 8.72 -0.27 8.09
C GLY A 371 7.33 0.13 8.59
N GLU A 372 6.66 -0.80 9.24
CA GLU A 372 5.31 -0.61 9.77
C GLU A 372 5.29 -0.56 11.30
N THR A 373 4.12 -0.22 11.81
CA THR A 373 3.81 -0.22 13.24
C THR A 373 2.51 -1.01 13.47
N GLU A 374 2.01 -1.05 14.70
CA GLU A 374 0.67 -1.58 15.00
C GLU A 374 -0.48 -0.67 14.52
N ASP A 375 -0.22 0.53 13.99
CA ASP A 375 -1.26 1.42 13.48
C ASP A 375 -2.07 0.77 12.35
N THR A 376 -3.39 0.99 12.38
CA THR A 376 -4.34 0.35 11.45
C THR A 376 -5.07 1.35 10.56
N THR A 377 -4.67 2.61 10.54
CA THR A 377 -5.39 3.70 9.83
C THR A 377 -5.63 3.37 8.36
N ILE A 378 -4.69 2.69 7.68
CA ILE A 378 -4.86 2.32 6.25
C ILE A 378 -6.02 1.34 6.03
N ALA A 379 -6.35 0.50 7.01
CA ALA A 379 -7.53 -0.37 6.95
C ALA A 379 -8.84 0.44 7.00
N ASP A 380 -8.87 1.49 7.81
CA ASP A 380 -10.02 2.40 7.88
C ASP A 380 -10.10 3.30 6.64
N ILE A 381 -8.97 3.76 6.08
CA ILE A 381 -8.93 4.54 4.84
C ILE A 381 -9.50 3.74 3.67
N VAL A 382 -9.07 2.49 3.47
CA VAL A 382 -9.51 1.69 2.31
C VAL A 382 -11.01 1.43 2.31
N VAL A 383 -11.61 1.20 3.48
CA VAL A 383 -13.06 1.02 3.62
C VAL A 383 -13.78 2.36 3.54
N GLY A 384 -13.29 3.39 4.23
CA GLY A 384 -13.88 4.73 4.22
C GLY A 384 -13.98 5.32 2.82
N THR A 385 -12.97 5.12 2.00
CA THR A 385 -12.94 5.60 0.60
C THR A 385 -13.59 4.65 -0.39
N ASN A 386 -13.96 3.41 0.01
CA ASN A 386 -14.34 2.34 -0.90
C ASN A 386 -13.30 2.15 -2.04
N ALA A 387 -12.01 2.26 -1.73
CA ALA A 387 -10.95 2.09 -2.73
C ALA A 387 -10.89 0.66 -3.29
N GLY A 388 -11.33 -0.31 -2.49
CA GLY A 388 -11.59 -1.67 -2.94
C GLY A 388 -10.39 -2.60 -2.97
N GLN A 389 -9.16 -2.10 -2.71
CA GLN A 389 -7.95 -2.91 -2.71
C GLN A 389 -6.98 -2.47 -1.61
N ILE A 390 -6.30 -3.43 -0.97
CA ILE A 390 -5.28 -3.17 0.04
C ILE A 390 -4.05 -4.06 -0.17
N LYS A 391 -2.87 -3.45 -0.11
CA LYS A 391 -1.56 -4.13 -0.10
C LYS A 391 -0.95 -3.90 1.29
N THR A 392 -0.94 -4.93 2.15
CA THR A 392 -0.46 -4.76 3.54
C THR A 392 0.37 -5.95 4.03
N GLY A 393 1.19 -6.49 3.13
CA GLY A 393 2.14 -7.56 3.42
C GLY A 393 1.50 -8.94 3.49
N SER A 394 2.18 -9.85 4.17
CA SER A 394 1.83 -11.24 4.29
C SER A 394 0.95 -11.54 5.50
N LEU A 395 0.72 -12.82 5.74
CA LEU A 395 -0.09 -13.41 6.80
C LEU A 395 0.77 -13.79 8.04
N SER A 396 1.87 -13.09 8.20
CA SER A 396 2.77 -13.19 9.35
C SER A 396 3.31 -11.81 9.71
N ARG A 397 3.87 -11.64 10.94
CA ARG A 397 4.28 -10.38 11.57
C ARG A 397 3.08 -9.52 11.98
N THR A 398 3.04 -9.15 13.26
CA THR A 398 1.89 -8.45 13.87
C THR A 398 1.61 -7.09 13.22
N ASP A 399 2.66 -6.40 12.78
CA ASP A 399 2.58 -5.13 12.06
C ASP A 399 1.76 -5.21 10.75
N ARG A 400 1.72 -6.39 10.11
CA ARG A 400 0.89 -6.68 8.92
C ARG A 400 -0.48 -7.18 9.33
N ILE A 401 -0.53 -8.18 10.21
CA ILE A 401 -1.78 -8.82 10.66
C ILE A 401 -2.70 -7.83 11.36
N ALA A 402 -2.18 -6.80 12.03
CA ALA A 402 -2.98 -5.76 12.68
C ALA A 402 -4.00 -5.12 11.72
N LYS A 403 -3.60 -4.83 10.47
CA LYS A 403 -4.46 -4.25 9.44
C LYS A 403 -5.54 -5.25 8.97
N TYR A 404 -5.18 -6.50 8.75
CA TYR A 404 -6.14 -7.56 8.42
C TYR A 404 -7.14 -7.80 9.54
N ASN A 405 -6.69 -7.83 10.80
CA ASN A 405 -7.58 -7.96 11.95
C ASN A 405 -8.52 -6.76 12.11
N GLN A 406 -8.06 -5.55 11.77
CA GLN A 406 -8.93 -4.37 11.74
C GLN A 406 -10.01 -4.50 10.67
N LEU A 407 -9.69 -4.98 9.47
CA LEU A 407 -10.65 -5.23 8.41
C LEU A 407 -11.69 -6.30 8.80
N LEU A 408 -11.29 -7.35 9.54
CA LEU A 408 -12.24 -8.32 10.10
C LEU A 408 -13.22 -7.67 11.09
N ARG A 409 -12.72 -6.78 11.97
CA ARG A 409 -13.60 -6.04 12.89
C ARG A 409 -14.57 -5.13 12.14
N ILE A 410 -14.11 -4.48 11.07
CA ILE A 410 -14.97 -3.64 10.21
C ILE A 410 -16.01 -4.50 9.51
N GLU A 411 -15.64 -5.66 8.97
CA GLU A 411 -16.59 -6.61 8.34
C GLU A 411 -17.67 -7.05 9.34
N ASP A 412 -17.28 -7.41 10.57
CA ASP A 412 -18.22 -7.76 11.64
C ASP A 412 -19.15 -6.59 12.00
N GLN A 413 -18.62 -5.37 12.13
CA GLN A 413 -19.43 -4.18 12.41
C GLN A 413 -20.46 -3.89 11.31
N LEU A 414 -20.05 -3.99 10.04
CA LEU A 414 -20.95 -3.78 8.90
C LEU A 414 -22.06 -4.84 8.80
N ASN A 415 -21.81 -6.06 9.28
CA ASN A 415 -22.75 -7.17 9.23
C ASN A 415 -23.59 -7.33 10.51
N GLN A 416 -23.37 -6.51 11.53
CA GLN A 416 -23.98 -6.66 12.85
C GLN A 416 -25.51 -6.45 12.88
N TYR A 417 -26.07 -5.72 11.92
CA TYR A 417 -27.44 -5.18 12.00
C TYR A 417 -28.41 -5.74 10.97
N GLY A 418 -28.29 -7.00 10.53
CA GLY A 418 -29.30 -7.54 9.64
C GLY A 418 -29.06 -8.94 9.09
N GLU A 419 -30.15 -9.55 8.57
CA GLU A 419 -30.09 -10.81 7.82
C GLU A 419 -29.37 -10.66 6.46
N ALA A 420 -29.29 -9.42 5.94
CA ALA A 420 -28.55 -9.10 4.73
C ALA A 420 -27.19 -8.53 5.07
N SER A 421 -26.11 -9.15 4.56
CA SER A 421 -24.76 -8.62 4.67
C SER A 421 -24.66 -7.23 4.03
N ILE A 422 -24.27 -6.22 4.82
CA ILE A 422 -24.03 -4.86 4.32
C ILE A 422 -22.58 -4.76 3.80
N ALA A 423 -21.66 -5.49 4.40
CA ALA A 423 -20.28 -5.55 3.93
C ALA A 423 -20.21 -6.10 2.51
N GLN A 424 -19.56 -5.35 1.62
CA GLN A 424 -19.42 -5.72 0.22
C GLN A 424 -17.99 -6.17 -0.04
N PHE A 425 -17.80 -7.43 -0.39
CA PHE A 425 -16.53 -7.92 -0.92
C PHE A 425 -16.70 -8.21 -2.42
N LYS A 426 -16.03 -7.44 -3.26
CA LYS A 426 -16.23 -7.49 -4.72
C LYS A 426 -15.26 -8.44 -5.43
N GLY A 427 -14.28 -9.00 -4.74
CA GLY A 427 -13.29 -9.89 -5.33
C GLY A 427 -12.62 -9.25 -6.55
N LEU A 428 -12.59 -9.97 -7.67
CA LEU A 428 -11.96 -9.48 -8.91
C LEU A 428 -12.59 -8.19 -9.46
N LYS A 429 -13.89 -7.94 -9.18
CA LYS A 429 -14.57 -6.69 -9.58
C LYS A 429 -14.02 -5.45 -8.89
N SER A 430 -13.13 -5.59 -7.91
CA SER A 430 -12.37 -4.47 -7.34
C SER A 430 -11.35 -3.89 -8.33
N LEU A 431 -10.92 -4.67 -9.32
CA LEU A 431 -10.12 -4.24 -10.46
C LEU A 431 -11.04 -3.81 -11.62
N TYR A 432 -11.88 -2.82 -11.37
CA TYR A 432 -13.02 -2.51 -12.26
C TYR A 432 -12.61 -2.08 -13.68
N ASN A 433 -11.38 -1.58 -13.89
CA ASN A 433 -10.91 -1.17 -15.21
C ASN A 433 -10.72 -2.36 -16.16
N ILE A 434 -10.22 -3.48 -15.63
CA ILE A 434 -9.98 -4.71 -16.41
C ILE A 434 -11.18 -5.68 -16.37
N CYS A 435 -12.05 -5.57 -15.37
CA CYS A 435 -13.25 -6.42 -15.27
C CYS A 435 -14.44 -5.94 -16.10
N LEU A 436 -14.51 -4.66 -16.44
CA LEU A 436 -15.60 -4.14 -17.29
C LEU A 436 -15.53 -4.71 -18.70
N LEU A 437 -14.36 -5.08 -19.21
CA LEU A 437 -14.19 -5.74 -20.49
C LEU A 437 -14.69 -7.20 -20.47
N TYR A 438 -14.59 -7.90 -19.33
CA TYR A 438 -15.11 -9.27 -19.19
C TYR A 438 -16.64 -9.35 -19.15
N THR A 439 -17.32 -8.27 -18.78
CA THR A 439 -18.79 -8.24 -18.73
C THR A 439 -19.42 -7.90 -20.08
N SER A 440 -18.70 -7.29 -21.02
CA SER A 440 -19.19 -7.07 -22.38
C SER A 440 -19.15 -8.33 -23.22
N ASP A 441 -18.16 -9.21 -23.03
CA ASP A 441 -18.06 -10.47 -23.78
C ASP A 441 -19.03 -11.55 -23.28
N ALA A 442 -19.48 -11.48 -22.01
CA ALA A 442 -20.45 -12.42 -21.44
C ALA A 442 -21.92 -12.05 -21.72
N ALA A 443 -22.17 -10.92 -22.35
CA ALA A 443 -23.52 -10.50 -22.73
C ALA A 443 -23.88 -10.90 -24.18
N ASP A 444 -22.90 -11.40 -24.95
CA ASP A 444 -23.06 -11.85 -26.35
C ASP A 444 -23.05 -13.39 -26.51
N GLU A 445 -23.01 -14.17 -25.40
CA GLU A 445 -23.32 -15.59 -25.33
C GLU A 445 -24.69 -15.82 -24.61
#